data_46e35f0dac4c6744f561f9ff3e0a02f6
#
_entry.id   46e35f0dac4c6744f561f9ff3e0a02f6
#
_cell.length_a   1.000
_cell.length_b   1.000
_cell.length_c   1.000
_cell.angle_alpha   90.00
_cell.angle_beta   90.00
_cell.angle_gamma   90.00
#
_symmetry.space_group_name_H-M   'P 1'
#
loop_
_entity.id
_entity.type
_entity.pdbx_description
1 polymer ?
#
loop_
_entity_poly.entity_id
_entity_poly.type
_entity_poly.pdbx_seq_one_letter_code
_entity_poly.pdbx_strand_id
1 'polypeptide(L)'
;DGLWWEGRGVVEKVLADDETPPRHQRFFLRDDRGRSLFFAHNVDEAPRVPDLREGDELSFRGEWRDNEMGGAMHWTHRAGTGRRKGGWLERDGVRYE
;
A
#
# COMPACT_ATOMS: atom_id res chain seq x y z
N ASP A 1 -10.72 -11.79 -3.25
CA ASP A 1 -10.59 -12.16 -4.61
C ASP A 1 -10.00 -11.10 -5.52
N GLY A 2 -9.02 -10.39 -5.03
CA GLY A 2 -8.23 -9.48 -5.83
C GLY A 2 -7.01 -10.17 -6.42
N LEU A 3 -6.25 -9.41 -7.19
CA LEU A 3 -4.99 -9.85 -7.74
C LEU A 3 -3.86 -9.46 -6.80
N TRP A 4 -2.93 -10.37 -6.57
CA TRP A 4 -1.75 -10.08 -5.76
C TRP A 4 -0.63 -9.55 -6.66
N TRP A 5 -0.15 -8.37 -6.32
CA TRP A 5 0.91 -7.69 -7.08
C TRP A 5 2.12 -7.45 -6.19
N GLU A 6 3.28 -7.61 -6.78
CA GLU A 6 4.54 -7.12 -6.23
C GLU A 6 5.14 -6.15 -7.22
N GLY A 7 5.74 -5.10 -6.70
CA GLY A 7 6.39 -4.12 -7.56
C GLY A 7 7.06 -3.04 -6.75
N ARG A 8 7.40 -1.97 -7.45
CA ARG A 8 8.01 -0.79 -6.84
C ARG A 8 7.66 0.44 -7.63
N GLY A 9 7.81 1.58 -6.99
CA GLY A 9 7.57 2.84 -7.65
C GLY A 9 7.92 4.01 -6.77
N VAL A 10 7.45 5.17 -7.19
CA VAL A 10 7.73 6.45 -6.53
C VAL A 10 6.42 7.07 -6.09
N VAL A 11 6.39 7.53 -4.85
CA VAL A 11 5.20 8.22 -4.31
C VAL A 11 4.95 9.50 -5.08
N GLU A 12 3.76 9.60 -5.67
CA GLU A 12 3.34 10.77 -6.43
C GLU A 12 2.61 11.80 -5.59
N LYS A 13 1.82 11.32 -4.62
CA LYS A 13 0.99 12.18 -3.78
C LYS A 13 0.62 11.47 -2.50
N VAL A 14 0.68 12.19 -1.40
CA VAL A 14 0.24 11.69 -0.09
C VAL A 14 -1.07 12.37 0.26
N LEU A 15 -2.05 11.58 0.67
CA LEU A 15 -3.36 12.06 1.10
C LEU A 15 -3.47 11.97 2.62
N ALA A 16 -4.48 12.64 3.17
CA ALA A 16 -4.78 12.49 4.59
C ALA A 16 -5.26 11.07 4.89
N ASP A 17 -4.99 10.60 6.11
CA ASP A 17 -5.51 9.31 6.58
C ASP A 17 -7.04 9.33 6.65
N ASP A 18 -7.65 8.14 6.60
CA ASP A 18 -9.05 7.99 6.95
C ASP A 18 -9.27 8.40 8.41
N GLU A 19 -10.41 8.98 8.70
CA GLU A 19 -10.75 9.34 10.08
C GLU A 19 -11.52 8.23 10.81
N THR A 20 -12.12 7.31 10.06
CA THR A 20 -12.93 6.20 10.60
C THR A 20 -12.16 4.89 10.50
N PRO A 21 -12.09 4.10 11.59
CA PRO A 21 -11.43 2.78 11.53
C PRO A 21 -12.14 1.81 10.57
N PRO A 22 -11.40 0.92 9.92
CA PRO A 22 -9.95 0.81 9.97
C PRO A 22 -9.27 1.97 9.24
N ARG A 23 -8.25 2.53 9.88
CA ARG A 23 -7.54 3.68 9.33
C ARG A 23 -6.51 3.25 8.32
N HIS A 24 -6.35 4.07 7.29
CA HIS A 24 -5.39 3.80 6.22
C HIS A 24 -4.51 5.01 6.00
N GLN A 25 -3.22 4.74 5.80
CA GLN A 25 -2.30 5.69 5.22
C GLN A 25 -2.52 5.62 3.72
N ARG A 26 -2.87 6.73 3.09
CA ARG A 26 -3.32 6.75 1.70
C ARG A 26 -2.38 7.56 0.82
N PHE A 27 -2.06 7.01 -0.33
CA PHE A 27 -1.16 7.70 -1.26
C PHE A 27 -1.31 7.13 -2.67
N PHE A 28 -0.82 7.89 -3.66
CA PHE A 28 -0.65 7.42 -5.02
C PHE A 28 0.81 7.12 -5.27
N LEU A 29 1.06 6.02 -5.94
CA LEU A 29 2.40 5.59 -6.32
C LEU A 29 2.44 5.36 -7.82
N ARG A 30 3.44 5.94 -8.49
CA ARG A 30 3.70 5.62 -9.89
C ARG A 30 4.67 4.46 -9.93
N ASP A 31 4.19 3.33 -10.45
CA ASP A 31 5.02 2.13 -10.52
C ASP A 31 6.05 2.20 -11.65
N ASP A 32 6.89 1.18 -11.74
CA ASP A 32 7.96 1.13 -12.75
C ASP A 32 7.45 0.87 -14.16
N ARG A 33 6.16 0.63 -14.33
CA ARG A 33 5.49 0.55 -15.64
C ARG A 33 4.76 1.84 -15.98
N GLY A 34 4.90 2.87 -15.17
CA GLY A 34 4.27 4.16 -15.40
C GLY A 34 2.81 4.25 -14.98
N ARG A 35 2.29 3.26 -14.25
CA ARG A 35 0.91 3.28 -13.77
C ARG A 35 0.81 4.04 -12.46
N SER A 36 -0.24 4.83 -12.33
CA SER A 36 -0.55 5.52 -11.07
C SER A 36 -1.48 4.63 -10.26
N LEU A 37 -1.01 4.15 -9.12
CA LEU A 37 -1.73 3.21 -8.27
C LEU A 37 -2.11 3.87 -6.95
N PHE A 38 -3.39 3.73 -6.58
CA PHE A 38 -3.85 4.20 -5.29
C PHE A 38 -3.61 3.13 -4.23
N PHE A 39 -2.98 3.52 -3.12
CA PHE A 39 -2.69 2.63 -2.00
C PHE A 39 -3.48 3.03 -0.77
N ALA A 40 -4.04 2.02 -0.10
CA ALA A 40 -4.68 2.15 1.20
C ALA A 40 -3.98 1.17 2.15
N HIS A 41 -2.98 1.66 2.88
CA HIS A 41 -2.18 0.87 3.81
C HIS A 41 -2.82 0.90 5.19
N ASN A 42 -3.36 -0.23 5.63
CA ASN A 42 -4.10 -0.34 6.88
C ASN A 42 -3.17 -0.20 8.09
N VAL A 43 -3.20 0.96 8.73
CA VAL A 43 -2.31 1.24 9.88
C VAL A 43 -2.85 0.72 11.20
N ASP A 44 -4.05 0.14 11.21
CA ASP A 44 -4.54 -0.61 12.36
C ASP A 44 -4.00 -2.05 12.35
N GLU A 45 -3.52 -2.52 11.19
CA GLU A 45 -2.96 -3.87 11.02
C GLU A 45 -1.45 -3.90 10.84
N ALA A 46 -0.85 -2.80 10.43
CA ALA A 46 0.58 -2.72 10.16
C ALA A 46 1.15 -1.38 10.57
N PRO A 47 2.45 -1.32 10.84
CA PRO A 47 3.09 -0.04 11.11
C PRO A 47 2.94 0.91 9.93
N ARG A 48 2.75 2.17 10.24
CA ARG A 48 2.77 3.25 9.26
C ARG A 48 4.18 3.43 8.68
N VAL A 49 4.26 3.82 7.43
CA VAL A 49 5.54 4.27 6.86
C VAL A 49 5.77 5.70 7.36
N PRO A 50 6.78 5.94 8.21
CA PRO A 50 6.95 7.26 8.82
C PRO A 50 7.40 8.29 7.80
N ASP A 51 6.84 9.50 7.94
CA ASP A 51 7.23 10.66 7.12
C ASP A 51 7.19 10.40 5.61
N LEU A 52 6.17 9.66 5.17
CA LEU A 52 6.02 9.36 3.75
C LEU A 52 5.81 10.65 2.95
N ARG A 53 6.57 10.82 1.87
CA ARG A 53 6.59 12.03 1.04
C ARG A 53 6.59 11.71 -0.44
N GLU A 54 6.16 12.66 -1.22
CA GLU A 54 6.34 12.63 -2.67
C GLU A 54 7.82 12.45 -2.99
N GLY A 55 8.10 11.56 -3.93
CA GLY A 55 9.47 11.23 -4.32
C GLY A 55 10.06 10.03 -3.60
N ASP A 56 9.42 9.56 -2.52
CA ASP A 56 9.92 8.35 -1.83
C ASP A 56 9.77 7.13 -2.72
N GLU A 57 10.79 6.28 -2.70
CA GLU A 57 10.75 5.02 -3.42
C GLU A 57 10.26 3.92 -2.49
N LEU A 58 9.25 3.19 -2.94
CA LEU A 58 8.69 2.07 -2.20
C LEU A 58 8.68 0.81 -3.05
N SER A 59 8.96 -0.31 -2.42
CA SER A 59 8.59 -1.63 -2.95
C SER A 59 7.35 -2.09 -2.20
N PHE A 60 6.57 -2.96 -2.82
CA PHE A 60 5.30 -3.37 -2.23
C PHE A 60 4.90 -4.77 -2.65
N ARG A 61 4.07 -5.38 -1.82
CA ARG A 61 3.23 -6.52 -2.15
C ARG A 61 1.86 -6.25 -1.54
N GLY A 62 0.82 -6.40 -2.33
CA GLY A 62 -0.53 -6.18 -1.86
C GLY A 62 -1.55 -6.79 -2.80
N GLU A 63 -2.81 -6.67 -2.42
CA GLU A 63 -3.94 -7.15 -3.20
C GLU A 63 -4.63 -5.98 -3.88
N TRP A 64 -4.66 -6.01 -5.22
CA TRP A 64 -5.39 -5.03 -6.00
C TRP A 64 -6.86 -5.38 -6.03
N ARG A 65 -7.70 -4.41 -5.73
CA ARG A 65 -9.17 -4.56 -5.80
C ARG A 65 -9.76 -3.45 -6.62
N ASP A 66 -10.59 -3.84 -7.59
CA ASP A 66 -11.34 -2.88 -8.37
C ASP A 66 -12.44 -2.24 -7.51
N ASN A 67 -12.73 -0.97 -7.81
CA ASN A 67 -13.83 -0.26 -7.21
C ASN A 67 -14.35 0.78 -8.21
N GLU A 68 -15.37 1.56 -7.84
CA GLU A 68 -15.99 2.55 -8.71
C GLU A 68 -15.03 3.66 -9.14
N MET A 69 -13.95 3.85 -8.40
CA MET A 69 -12.98 4.91 -8.64
C MET A 69 -11.72 4.44 -9.36
N GLY A 70 -11.73 3.21 -9.90
CA GLY A 70 -10.61 2.67 -10.66
C GLY A 70 -9.76 1.64 -9.93
N GLY A 71 -10.00 1.43 -8.66
CA GLY A 71 -9.31 0.41 -7.89
C GLY A 71 -8.35 0.94 -6.83
N ALA A 72 -7.92 0.05 -5.97
CA ALA A 72 -6.99 0.36 -4.90
C ALA A 72 -6.13 -0.84 -4.53
N MET A 73 -4.91 -0.56 -4.11
CA MET A 73 -4.01 -1.58 -3.56
C MET A 73 -4.28 -1.68 -2.06
N HIS A 74 -4.74 -2.85 -1.65
CA HIS A 74 -5.05 -3.17 -0.26
C HIS A 74 -4.14 -4.29 0.25
N TRP A 75 -4.34 -4.64 1.51
CA TRP A 75 -3.66 -5.77 2.16
C TRP A 75 -2.14 -5.69 2.08
N THR A 76 -1.61 -4.52 2.36
CA THR A 76 -0.16 -4.31 2.44
C THR A 76 0.35 -4.58 3.87
N HIS A 77 -0.14 -5.67 4.48
CA HIS A 77 0.19 -6.09 5.84
C HIS A 77 0.23 -7.61 5.92
N ARG A 78 0.75 -8.14 7.01
CA ARG A 78 0.80 -9.60 7.23
C ARG A 78 -0.60 -10.20 7.22
N ALA A 79 -0.69 -11.45 6.77
CA ALA A 79 -1.91 -12.22 6.92
C ALA A 79 -2.06 -12.63 8.38
N GLY A 80 -3.25 -12.52 8.93
CA GLY A 80 -3.53 -12.90 10.33
C GLY A 80 -3.54 -14.40 10.57
N THR A 81 -3.65 -15.19 9.50
CA THR A 81 -3.61 -16.66 9.57
C THR A 81 -2.58 -17.16 8.57
N GLY A 82 -1.97 -18.29 8.83
CA GLY A 82 -0.91 -18.83 7.98
C GLY A 82 -1.35 -19.33 6.60
N ARG A 83 -2.57 -19.04 6.17
CA ARG A 83 -3.12 -19.59 4.92
C ARG A 83 -2.87 -18.76 3.68
N ARG A 84 -2.59 -17.48 3.82
CA ARG A 84 -2.31 -16.64 2.66
C ARG A 84 -1.06 -15.82 2.94
N LYS A 85 -0.35 -15.54 1.88
CA LYS A 85 0.79 -14.64 1.98
C LYS A 85 0.26 -13.26 2.30
N GLY A 86 0.90 -12.60 3.24
CA GLY A 86 0.59 -11.22 3.53
C GLY A 86 1.22 -10.28 2.53
N GLY A 87 0.85 -9.02 2.63
CA GLY A 87 1.49 -7.94 1.90
C GLY A 87 2.45 -7.16 2.77
N TRP A 88 3.04 -6.15 2.17
CA TRP A 88 3.98 -5.26 2.86
C TRP A 88 4.25 -4.03 2.02
N LEU A 89 4.74 -2.99 2.68
CA LEU A 89 5.43 -1.87 2.06
C LEU A 89 6.87 -1.90 2.55
N GLU A 90 7.80 -1.52 1.70
CA GLU A 90 9.21 -1.49 2.06
C GLU A 90 9.85 -0.21 1.57
N ARG A 91 10.60 0.44 2.46
CA ARG A 91 11.40 1.63 2.15
C ARG A 91 12.75 1.49 2.82
N ASP A 92 13.82 1.70 2.04
CA ASP A 92 15.20 1.64 2.55
C ASP A 92 15.52 0.35 3.31
N GLY A 93 14.99 -0.77 2.82
CA GLY A 93 15.22 -2.08 3.44
C GLY A 93 14.38 -2.38 4.67
N VAL A 94 13.49 -1.47 5.06
CA VAL A 94 12.60 -1.67 6.22
C VAL A 94 11.19 -1.99 5.72
N ARG A 95 10.64 -3.09 6.20
CA ARG A 95 9.26 -3.50 5.86
C ARG A 95 8.27 -3.04 6.90
N TYR A 96 7.16 -2.55 6.40
CA TYR A 96 6.01 -2.12 7.19
C TYR A 96 4.86 -3.09 6.87
N GLU A 97 4.66 -4.05 7.76
CA GLU A 97 3.75 -5.17 7.50
C GLU A 97 2.94 -5.62 8.73
#